data_d862dad78c2a9cae39584449d1988eed
#
_entry.id   d862dad78c2a9cae39584449d1988eed
#
_cell.length_a   1.000
_cell.length_b   1.000
_cell.length_c   1.000
_cell.angle_alpha   90.00
_cell.angle_beta   90.00
_cell.angle_gamma   90.00
#
_symmetry.space_group_name_H-M   'P 1'
#
loop_
_entity.id
_entity.type
_entity.pdbx_description
1 polymer ?
#
loop_
_entity_poly.entity_id
_entity_poly.type
_entity_poly.pdbx_seq_one_letter_code
_entity_poly.pdbx_strand_id
1 'polypeptide(L)'
;MSYLQLIKNKARRKKNRLMSVYFLAISSLLCCSLAWAALNLELTQGVANQLPIAVVPFSVEDDLGKENNISGVIKNDLSHSGLFKVLTPKSNTLLQAYTLDKVSVAYWRAQHIDDVVFGKLQALGQGRYRAYFTLVNVAQGRKQILAQHEFTVTSQQLRGLAHHISDLIYEKLTGIKGVFSTKIAYILVTHQHNKRVYSLQVADMDGYNAKPLLTSMQPIMSPAWSHDGRRIAYVSFEK
;
A
#
# COMPACT_ATOMS: atom_id res chain seq x y z
N MET A 1 82.36 -2.92 -30.10
CA MET A 1 81.01 -2.46 -29.86
C MET A 1 81.08 -1.04 -29.30
N SER A 2 80.59 0.00 -30.04
CA SER A 2 80.94 1.39 -29.78
C SER A 2 80.16 1.94 -28.56
N TYR A 3 80.90 2.69 -27.73
CA TYR A 3 80.40 3.35 -26.51
C TYR A 3 79.05 4.18 -26.75
N LEU A 4 78.91 4.68 -27.97
CA LEU A 4 77.76 5.39 -28.45
C LEU A 4 76.46 4.51 -28.51
N GLN A 5 76.52 3.22 -28.75
CA GLN A 5 75.42 2.31 -28.76
C GLN A 5 74.88 2.02 -27.34
N LEU A 6 75.79 1.96 -26.37
CA LEU A 6 75.46 1.74 -24.95
C LEU A 6 74.68 2.96 -24.38
N ILE A 7 75.06 4.19 -24.73
CA ILE A 7 74.40 5.41 -24.30
C ILE A 7 73.01 5.51 -24.93
N LYS A 8 72.88 5.20 -26.23
CA LYS A 8 71.58 5.21 -26.92
C LYS A 8 70.61 4.16 -26.35
N ASN A 9 71.09 2.97 -26.00
CA ASN A 9 70.26 1.93 -25.39
C ASN A 9 69.82 2.28 -23.95
N LYS A 10 70.73 2.93 -23.19
CA LYS A 10 70.38 3.38 -21.83
C LYS A 10 69.33 4.50 -21.83
N ALA A 11 69.46 5.46 -22.78
CA ALA A 11 68.45 6.54 -22.96
C ALA A 11 67.11 5.98 -23.44
N ARG A 12 67.11 5.01 -24.37
CA ARG A 12 65.90 4.34 -24.87
C ARG A 12 65.18 3.55 -23.78
N ARG A 13 65.93 2.84 -22.92
CA ARG A 13 65.38 2.12 -21.75
C ARG A 13 64.76 3.08 -20.72
N LYS A 14 65.40 4.24 -20.47
CA LYS A 14 64.89 5.26 -19.56
C LYS A 14 63.59 5.91 -20.09
N LYS A 15 63.53 6.21 -21.40
CA LYS A 15 62.35 6.74 -22.09
C LYS A 15 61.19 5.72 -22.05
N ASN A 16 61.45 4.44 -22.29
CA ASN A 16 60.41 3.41 -22.27
C ASN A 16 59.88 3.16 -20.84
N ARG A 17 60.71 3.25 -19.82
CA ARG A 17 60.26 3.18 -18.41
C ARG A 17 59.39 4.37 -18.02
N LEU A 18 59.76 5.58 -18.43
CA LEU A 18 58.91 6.76 -18.19
C LEU A 18 57.58 6.65 -18.92
N MET A 19 57.55 6.23 -20.19
CA MET A 19 56.29 6.04 -20.92
C MET A 19 55.41 4.94 -20.28
N SER A 20 56.00 3.86 -19.76
CA SER A 20 55.24 2.82 -19.07
C SER A 20 54.61 3.30 -17.77
N VAL A 21 55.31 4.18 -17.01
CA VAL A 21 54.77 4.78 -15.78
C VAL A 21 53.63 5.78 -16.09
N TYR A 22 53.77 6.60 -17.16
CA TYR A 22 52.68 7.47 -17.59
C TYR A 22 51.47 6.69 -18.06
N PHE A 23 51.65 5.59 -18.79
CA PHE A 23 50.55 4.73 -19.23
C PHE A 23 49.81 4.06 -18.07
N LEU A 24 50.56 3.61 -17.03
CA LEU A 24 49.99 3.07 -15.82
C LEU A 24 49.21 4.13 -15.00
N ALA A 25 49.76 5.35 -14.92
CA ALA A 25 49.09 6.46 -14.23
C ALA A 25 47.80 6.92 -14.93
N ILE A 26 47.79 6.96 -16.25
CA ILE A 26 46.62 7.31 -17.07
C ILE A 26 45.56 6.19 -16.97
N SER A 27 45.98 4.91 -16.99
CA SER A 27 45.04 3.77 -16.81
C SER A 27 44.40 3.74 -15.42
N SER A 28 45.13 4.16 -14.39
CA SER A 28 44.60 4.26 -13.01
C SER A 28 43.60 5.40 -12.86
N LEU A 29 43.79 6.53 -13.57
CA LEU A 29 42.79 7.63 -13.56
C LEU A 29 41.53 7.28 -14.32
N LEU A 30 41.56 6.46 -15.37
CA LEU A 30 40.37 6.01 -16.09
C LEU A 30 39.49 5.01 -15.31
N CYS A 31 40.05 4.27 -14.36
CA CYS A 31 39.26 3.33 -13.54
C CYS A 31 38.43 3.98 -12.42
N CYS A 32 38.70 5.24 -12.08
CA CYS A 32 37.97 5.93 -10.97
C CYS A 32 36.66 6.58 -11.35
N SER A 33 36.21 6.53 -12.62
CA SER A 33 35.01 7.25 -13.09
C SER A 33 33.75 6.38 -13.26
N LEU A 34 33.72 5.14 -12.74
CA LEU A 34 32.60 4.20 -12.95
C LEU A 34 31.78 3.85 -11.70
N ALA A 35 31.82 4.66 -10.65
CA ALA A 35 31.09 4.36 -9.41
C ALA A 35 30.03 5.40 -9.04
N TRP A 36 29.29 5.95 -10.02
CA TRP A 36 28.07 6.72 -9.78
C TRP A 36 26.90 6.05 -10.51
N ALA A 37 26.63 4.80 -10.17
CA ALA A 37 25.33 4.22 -10.42
C ALA A 37 24.43 4.66 -9.25
N ALA A 38 23.88 5.87 -9.30
CA ALA A 38 22.71 6.21 -8.49
C ALA A 38 21.59 5.28 -8.97
N LEU A 39 21.19 4.34 -8.12
CA LEU A 39 20.01 3.53 -8.35
C LEU A 39 18.78 4.46 -8.25
N ASN A 40 18.43 5.11 -9.35
CA ASN A 40 17.13 5.77 -9.48
C ASN A 40 16.07 4.68 -9.59
N LEU A 41 15.56 4.25 -8.45
CA LEU A 41 14.35 3.45 -8.39
C LEU A 41 13.17 4.39 -8.67
N GLU A 42 12.85 4.59 -9.93
CA GLU A 42 11.55 5.15 -10.30
C GLU A 42 10.49 4.07 -10.03
N LEU A 43 9.80 4.21 -8.91
CA LEU A 43 8.58 3.46 -8.59
C LEU A 43 7.41 3.96 -9.47
N THR A 44 7.56 3.93 -10.79
CA THR A 44 6.50 4.31 -11.74
C THR A 44 5.61 3.13 -12.14
N GLN A 45 5.91 1.91 -11.69
CA GLN A 45 5.13 0.73 -12.08
C GLN A 45 3.75 0.62 -11.40
N GLY A 46 3.48 1.35 -10.33
CA GLY A 46 2.18 1.29 -9.63
C GLY A 46 1.02 1.97 -10.36
N VAL A 47 1.27 2.90 -11.26
CA VAL A 47 0.21 3.73 -11.90
C VAL A 47 -0.17 3.23 -13.30
N ALA A 48 0.73 2.52 -14.00
CA ALA A 48 0.53 2.15 -15.40
C ALA A 48 -0.41 0.94 -15.61
N ASN A 49 -0.59 0.06 -14.62
CA ASN A 49 -1.35 -1.20 -14.76
C ASN A 49 -2.29 -1.44 -13.57
N GLN A 50 -3.05 -0.43 -13.17
CA GLN A 50 -4.05 -0.62 -12.10
C GLN A 50 -5.14 -1.59 -12.54
N LEU A 51 -5.50 -2.53 -11.65
CA LEU A 51 -6.61 -3.47 -11.86
C LEU A 51 -7.95 -2.72 -11.76
N PRO A 52 -8.77 -2.69 -12.82
CA PRO A 52 -10.06 -2.04 -12.79
C PRO A 52 -11.05 -2.87 -11.97
N ILE A 53 -11.57 -2.29 -10.89
CA ILE A 53 -12.53 -2.93 -10.00
C ILE A 53 -13.71 -2.01 -9.73
N ALA A 54 -14.92 -2.56 -9.70
CA ALA A 54 -16.10 -1.85 -9.25
C ALA A 54 -16.49 -2.30 -7.83
N VAL A 55 -16.71 -1.33 -6.95
CA VAL A 55 -17.31 -1.57 -5.64
C VAL A 55 -18.70 -0.97 -5.62
N VAL A 56 -19.70 -1.83 -5.74
CA VAL A 56 -21.13 -1.45 -5.69
C VAL A 56 -21.49 -1.14 -4.23
N PRO A 57 -22.27 -0.08 -3.95
CA PRO A 57 -22.77 0.16 -2.61
C PRO A 57 -23.48 -1.07 -2.06
N PHE A 58 -23.14 -1.45 -0.83
CA PHE A 58 -23.83 -2.55 -0.15
C PHE A 58 -25.29 -2.17 0.11
N SER A 59 -26.22 -3.08 -0.15
CA SER A 59 -27.60 -2.86 0.21
C SER A 59 -27.77 -2.97 1.72
N VAL A 60 -28.60 -2.10 2.24
CA VAL A 60 -28.93 -2.06 3.68
C VAL A 60 -30.42 -2.23 3.82
N GLU A 61 -30.88 -3.18 4.61
CA GLU A 61 -32.32 -3.44 4.81
C GLU A 61 -33.00 -2.42 5.73
N ASP A 62 -32.20 -1.72 6.57
CA ASP A 62 -32.68 -0.68 7.49
C ASP A 62 -31.89 0.62 7.31
N ASP A 63 -32.45 1.74 7.79
CA ASP A 63 -31.79 3.06 7.75
C ASP A 63 -30.60 3.13 8.74
N LEU A 64 -29.54 2.45 8.37
CA LEU A 64 -28.28 2.37 9.11
C LEU A 64 -27.44 3.64 9.01
N GLY A 65 -27.98 4.77 8.77
CA GLY A 65 -27.27 6.04 8.71
C GLY A 65 -25.96 6.00 7.88
N LYS A 66 -25.48 7.15 7.46
CA LYS A 66 -24.23 7.29 6.64
C LYS A 66 -22.96 6.82 7.35
N GLU A 67 -23.01 6.57 8.66
CA GLU A 67 -21.83 6.20 9.47
C GLU A 67 -21.30 4.78 9.18
N ASN A 68 -22.12 3.91 8.61
CA ASN A 68 -21.75 2.51 8.36
C ASN A 68 -21.47 2.22 6.87
N ASN A 69 -20.73 3.11 6.21
CA ASN A 69 -20.45 2.99 4.78
C ASN A 69 -19.34 1.97 4.50
N ILE A 70 -19.62 0.66 4.65
CA ILE A 70 -18.70 -0.43 4.32
C ILE A 70 -18.09 -0.26 2.92
N SER A 71 -18.95 0.02 1.93
CA SER A 71 -18.48 0.18 0.54
C SER A 71 -17.52 1.35 0.38
N GLY A 72 -17.71 2.44 1.13
CA GLY A 72 -16.83 3.60 1.13
C GLY A 72 -15.45 3.27 1.69
N VAL A 73 -15.39 2.52 2.79
CA VAL A 73 -14.13 2.06 3.38
C VAL A 73 -13.39 1.15 2.40
N ILE A 74 -14.07 0.13 1.83
CA ILE A 74 -13.46 -0.78 0.83
C ILE A 74 -12.91 0.01 -0.36
N LYS A 75 -13.67 0.99 -0.89
CA LYS A 75 -13.20 1.84 -2.00
C LYS A 75 -11.92 2.59 -1.64
N ASN A 76 -11.89 3.19 -0.46
CA ASN A 76 -10.74 3.96 0.00
C ASN A 76 -9.51 3.05 0.16
N ASP A 77 -9.65 1.91 0.82
CA ASP A 77 -8.58 0.94 1.01
C ASP A 77 -7.95 0.53 -0.33
N LEU A 78 -8.79 0.03 -1.24
CA LEU A 78 -8.32 -0.44 -2.54
C LEU A 78 -7.68 0.70 -3.36
N SER A 79 -8.27 1.91 -3.34
CA SER A 79 -7.71 3.06 -4.05
C SER A 79 -6.34 3.47 -3.48
N HIS A 80 -6.20 3.52 -2.15
CA HIS A 80 -4.96 3.91 -1.49
C HIS A 80 -3.84 2.89 -1.65
N SER A 81 -4.16 1.62 -1.96
CA SER A 81 -3.14 0.62 -2.27
C SER A 81 -2.33 0.94 -3.54
N GLY A 82 -2.85 1.83 -4.41
CA GLY A 82 -2.24 2.16 -5.70
C GLY A 82 -2.37 1.08 -6.78
N LEU A 83 -2.79 -0.15 -6.43
CA LEU A 83 -2.91 -1.27 -7.37
C LEU A 83 -4.26 -1.34 -8.07
N PHE A 84 -5.29 -0.68 -7.54
CA PHE A 84 -6.64 -0.74 -8.09
C PHE A 84 -7.12 0.61 -8.63
N LYS A 85 -7.73 0.57 -9.81
CA LYS A 85 -8.55 1.65 -10.33
C LYS A 85 -10.00 1.39 -9.91
N VAL A 86 -10.41 1.97 -8.78
CA VAL A 86 -11.75 1.75 -8.24
C VAL A 86 -12.76 2.62 -8.99
N LEU A 87 -13.75 1.98 -9.58
CA LEU A 87 -14.83 2.64 -10.31
C LEU A 87 -16.15 2.54 -9.53
N THR A 88 -16.89 3.62 -9.55
CA THR A 88 -18.25 3.66 -8.98
C THR A 88 -19.25 3.78 -10.12
N PRO A 89 -20.28 2.91 -10.17
CA PRO A 89 -21.29 2.99 -11.22
C PRO A 89 -21.97 4.37 -11.22
N LYS A 90 -22.17 4.94 -12.40
CA LYS A 90 -22.80 6.25 -12.56
C LYS A 90 -24.35 6.18 -12.54
N SER A 91 -24.93 4.99 -12.66
CA SER A 91 -26.36 4.78 -12.76
C SER A 91 -26.94 4.19 -11.48
N ASN A 92 -27.99 4.84 -10.94
CA ASN A 92 -28.70 4.34 -9.76
C ASN A 92 -29.34 2.95 -9.98
N THR A 93 -29.72 2.60 -11.21
CA THR A 93 -30.33 1.29 -11.54
C THR A 93 -29.34 0.13 -11.37
N LEU A 94 -28.05 0.39 -11.55
CA LEU A 94 -26.98 -0.62 -11.43
C LEU A 94 -26.38 -0.69 -10.01
N LEU A 95 -26.70 0.28 -9.19
CA LEU A 95 -26.37 0.28 -7.75
C LEU A 95 -27.17 -0.78 -6.96
N GLN A 96 -28.08 -1.50 -7.62
CA GLN A 96 -28.93 -2.53 -7.00
C GLN A 96 -28.46 -3.96 -7.29
N ALA A 97 -27.24 -4.17 -7.75
CA ALA A 97 -26.67 -5.50 -7.94
C ALA A 97 -26.24 -6.12 -6.60
N TYR A 98 -27.22 -6.47 -5.77
CA TYR A 98 -26.97 -7.13 -4.47
C TYR A 98 -26.89 -8.64 -4.56
N THR A 99 -27.26 -9.18 -5.71
CA THR A 99 -27.29 -10.62 -5.97
C THR A 99 -26.61 -10.91 -7.29
N LEU A 100 -26.07 -12.12 -7.41
CA LEU A 100 -25.27 -12.55 -8.55
C LEU A 100 -26.06 -12.46 -9.90
N ASP A 101 -27.36 -12.74 -9.88
CA ASP A 101 -28.24 -12.66 -11.05
C ASP A 101 -28.34 -11.24 -11.61
N LYS A 102 -28.34 -10.22 -10.75
CA LYS A 102 -28.40 -8.80 -11.12
C LYS A 102 -27.10 -8.23 -11.67
N VAL A 103 -25.96 -8.93 -11.53
CA VAL A 103 -24.69 -8.49 -12.11
C VAL A 103 -24.76 -8.59 -13.63
N SER A 104 -24.74 -7.47 -14.34
CA SER A 104 -24.73 -7.44 -15.81
C SER A 104 -23.29 -7.54 -16.34
N VAL A 105 -22.93 -8.69 -16.89
CA VAL A 105 -21.61 -8.91 -17.50
C VAL A 105 -21.35 -7.94 -18.66
N ALA A 106 -22.35 -7.74 -19.54
CA ALA A 106 -22.24 -6.84 -20.68
C ALA A 106 -21.96 -5.40 -20.26
N TYR A 107 -22.66 -4.93 -19.22
CA TYR A 107 -22.46 -3.58 -18.68
C TYR A 107 -21.03 -3.36 -18.16
N TRP A 108 -20.56 -4.25 -17.29
CA TRP A 108 -19.25 -4.08 -16.65
C TRP A 108 -18.10 -4.19 -17.66
N ARG A 109 -18.20 -5.11 -18.60
CA ARG A 109 -17.23 -5.22 -19.70
C ARG A 109 -17.19 -3.97 -20.57
N ALA A 110 -18.35 -3.35 -20.87
CA ALA A 110 -18.40 -2.10 -21.62
C ALA A 110 -17.74 -0.92 -20.86
N GLN A 111 -17.58 -1.02 -19.54
CA GLN A 111 -16.84 -0.07 -18.70
C GLN A 111 -15.38 -0.48 -18.49
N HIS A 112 -14.90 -1.53 -19.15
CA HIS A 112 -13.56 -2.11 -18.96
C HIS A 112 -13.29 -2.52 -17.50
N ILE A 113 -14.31 -3.09 -16.83
CA ILE A 113 -14.23 -3.59 -15.47
C ILE A 113 -14.29 -5.11 -15.52
N ASP A 114 -13.28 -5.75 -14.94
CA ASP A 114 -13.17 -7.20 -14.87
C ASP A 114 -13.70 -7.75 -13.55
N ASP A 115 -13.57 -7.00 -12.44
CA ASP A 115 -13.92 -7.45 -11.11
C ASP A 115 -14.98 -6.55 -10.46
N VAL A 116 -16.01 -7.18 -9.90
CA VAL A 116 -17.15 -6.49 -9.27
C VAL A 116 -17.35 -7.00 -7.86
N VAL A 117 -17.36 -6.07 -6.91
CA VAL A 117 -17.66 -6.29 -5.50
C VAL A 117 -19.06 -5.81 -5.20
N PHE A 118 -19.86 -6.63 -4.57
CA PHE A 118 -21.17 -6.26 -4.05
C PHE A 118 -21.47 -6.99 -2.74
N GLY A 119 -22.46 -6.51 -2.01
CA GLY A 119 -22.83 -7.10 -0.75
C GLY A 119 -24.14 -6.57 -0.20
N LYS A 120 -24.55 -7.13 0.92
CA LYS A 120 -25.80 -6.81 1.63
C LYS A 120 -25.55 -6.81 3.13
N LEU A 121 -26.18 -5.85 3.82
CA LEU A 121 -26.27 -5.81 5.27
C LEU A 121 -27.71 -6.07 5.68
N GLN A 122 -27.91 -7.05 6.56
CA GLN A 122 -29.19 -7.40 7.15
C GLN A 122 -29.12 -7.16 8.65
N ALA A 123 -30.03 -6.39 9.19
CA ALA A 123 -30.15 -6.21 10.63
C ALA A 123 -30.69 -7.47 11.29
N LEU A 124 -30.04 -7.89 12.38
CA LEU A 124 -30.45 -9.04 13.21
C LEU A 124 -31.07 -8.58 14.55
N GLY A 125 -31.21 -7.27 14.73
CA GLY A 125 -31.62 -6.67 16.00
C GLY A 125 -30.45 -6.54 17.00
N GLN A 126 -30.69 -5.75 18.07
CA GLN A 126 -29.71 -5.50 19.14
C GLN A 126 -28.33 -5.03 18.65
N GLY A 127 -28.29 -4.20 17.60
CA GLY A 127 -27.05 -3.66 17.04
C GLY A 127 -26.17 -4.70 16.35
N ARG A 128 -26.71 -5.88 16.00
CA ARG A 128 -26.02 -6.93 15.24
C ARG A 128 -26.45 -6.93 13.79
N TYR A 129 -25.54 -7.28 12.91
CA TYR A 129 -25.73 -7.30 11.46
C TYR A 129 -25.13 -8.57 10.86
N ARG A 130 -25.82 -9.08 9.84
CA ARG A 130 -25.30 -10.10 8.95
C ARG A 130 -24.86 -9.43 7.67
N ALA A 131 -23.58 -9.53 7.34
CA ALA A 131 -23.00 -8.95 6.15
C ALA A 131 -22.65 -10.04 5.15
N TYR A 132 -23.18 -9.92 3.93
CA TYR A 132 -22.84 -10.75 2.79
C TYR A 132 -21.91 -9.98 1.89
N PHE A 133 -20.84 -10.62 1.42
CA PHE A 133 -19.87 -10.08 0.51
C PHE A 133 -19.63 -11.06 -0.63
N THR A 134 -19.56 -10.56 -1.86
CA THR A 134 -19.23 -11.36 -3.04
C THR A 134 -18.33 -10.57 -3.98
N LEU A 135 -17.25 -11.21 -4.43
CA LEU A 135 -16.34 -10.74 -5.47
C LEU A 135 -16.55 -11.63 -6.70
N VAL A 136 -16.89 -11.02 -7.83
CA VAL A 136 -17.15 -11.71 -9.10
C VAL A 136 -16.26 -11.17 -10.19
N ASN A 137 -15.63 -12.06 -10.96
CA ASN A 137 -14.95 -11.72 -12.20
C ASN A 137 -15.90 -11.90 -13.40
N VAL A 138 -15.85 -10.96 -14.34
CA VAL A 138 -16.69 -10.91 -15.55
C VAL A 138 -15.88 -10.80 -16.84
N ALA A 139 -14.56 -10.86 -16.78
CA ALA A 139 -13.65 -10.66 -17.92
C ALA A 139 -13.91 -11.61 -19.07
N GLN A 140 -14.20 -12.88 -18.78
CA GLN A 140 -14.42 -13.92 -19.79
C GLN A 140 -15.86 -13.96 -20.37
N GLY A 141 -16.66 -12.92 -20.16
CA GLY A 141 -18.05 -12.89 -20.63
C GLY A 141 -19.02 -13.76 -19.82
N ARG A 142 -18.58 -14.29 -18.70
CA ARG A 142 -19.36 -15.08 -17.75
C ARG A 142 -19.10 -14.59 -16.33
N LYS A 143 -20.01 -14.92 -15.40
CA LYS A 143 -19.85 -14.62 -13.99
C LYS A 143 -19.04 -15.73 -13.31
N GLN A 144 -17.88 -15.41 -12.78
CA GLN A 144 -17.07 -16.32 -11.97
C GLN A 144 -16.94 -15.76 -10.57
N ILE A 145 -17.50 -16.45 -9.58
CA ILE A 145 -17.33 -16.06 -8.16
C ILE A 145 -15.89 -16.37 -7.77
N LEU A 146 -15.17 -15.32 -7.36
CA LEU A 146 -13.80 -15.43 -6.85
C LEU A 146 -13.76 -15.59 -5.33
N ALA A 147 -14.63 -14.89 -4.61
CA ALA A 147 -14.79 -15.01 -3.16
C ALA A 147 -16.24 -14.71 -2.77
N GLN A 148 -16.74 -15.42 -1.76
CA GLN A 148 -18.06 -15.19 -1.18
C GLN A 148 -18.01 -15.55 0.30
N HIS A 149 -18.42 -14.62 1.17
CA HIS A 149 -18.39 -14.81 2.61
C HIS A 149 -19.63 -14.18 3.28
N GLU A 150 -19.97 -14.76 4.42
CA GLU A 150 -20.98 -14.24 5.34
C GLU A 150 -20.33 -13.99 6.71
N PHE A 151 -20.63 -12.86 7.31
CA PHE A 151 -20.10 -12.43 8.60
C PHE A 151 -21.26 -11.99 9.50
N THR A 152 -21.17 -12.27 10.79
CA THR A 152 -22.05 -11.69 11.80
C THR A 152 -21.22 -10.78 12.69
N VAL A 153 -21.58 -9.50 12.74
CA VAL A 153 -20.82 -8.45 13.43
C VAL A 153 -21.76 -7.50 14.16
N THR A 154 -21.20 -6.74 15.11
CA THR A 154 -21.90 -5.60 15.73
C THR A 154 -21.70 -4.34 14.88
N SER A 155 -22.53 -3.30 15.12
CA SER A 155 -22.39 -1.99 14.48
C SER A 155 -20.98 -1.41 14.63
N GLN A 156 -20.35 -1.56 15.78
CA GLN A 156 -19.00 -1.08 16.07
C GLN A 156 -17.91 -1.84 15.26
N GLN A 157 -18.18 -3.06 14.83
CA GLN A 157 -17.26 -3.89 14.08
C GLN A 157 -17.38 -3.73 12.56
N LEU A 158 -18.41 -3.02 12.06
CA LEU A 158 -18.67 -2.89 10.62
C LEU A 158 -17.49 -2.28 9.86
N ARG A 159 -16.81 -1.28 10.45
CA ARG A 159 -15.62 -0.69 9.82
C ARG A 159 -14.46 -1.67 9.76
N GLY A 160 -14.18 -2.38 10.85
CA GLY A 160 -13.14 -3.44 10.86
C GLY A 160 -13.45 -4.55 9.87
N LEU A 161 -14.73 -4.91 9.71
CA LEU A 161 -15.16 -5.86 8.67
C LEU A 161 -14.89 -5.33 7.27
N ALA A 162 -15.12 -4.03 7.01
CA ALA A 162 -14.82 -3.43 5.70
C ALA A 162 -13.34 -3.57 5.35
N HIS A 163 -12.43 -3.26 6.27
CA HIS A 163 -10.98 -3.46 6.11
C HIS A 163 -10.64 -4.94 5.88
N HIS A 164 -11.28 -5.86 6.61
CA HIS A 164 -11.09 -7.30 6.41
C HIS A 164 -11.55 -7.76 5.02
N ILE A 165 -12.68 -7.25 4.53
CA ILE A 165 -13.14 -7.51 3.15
C ILE A 165 -12.13 -6.96 2.14
N SER A 166 -11.57 -5.78 2.39
CA SER A 166 -10.51 -5.21 1.54
C SER A 166 -9.28 -6.13 1.49
N ASP A 167 -8.87 -6.72 2.62
CA ASP A 167 -7.78 -7.70 2.67
C ASP A 167 -8.09 -8.94 1.83
N LEU A 168 -9.31 -9.49 1.93
CA LEU A 168 -9.74 -10.65 1.15
C LEU A 168 -9.74 -10.38 -0.36
N ILE A 169 -10.23 -9.19 -0.78
CA ILE A 169 -10.22 -8.78 -2.18
C ILE A 169 -8.78 -8.66 -2.68
N TYR A 170 -7.95 -7.95 -1.91
CA TYR A 170 -6.55 -7.71 -2.25
C TYR A 170 -5.79 -9.03 -2.43
N GLU A 171 -5.89 -9.92 -1.45
CA GLU A 171 -5.24 -11.24 -1.49
C GLU A 171 -5.74 -12.09 -2.66
N LYS A 172 -7.06 -12.07 -2.91
CA LYS A 172 -7.65 -12.87 -3.99
C LYS A 172 -7.21 -12.42 -5.39
N LEU A 173 -7.03 -11.12 -5.60
CA LEU A 173 -6.68 -10.56 -6.90
C LEU A 173 -5.18 -10.42 -7.13
N THR A 174 -4.38 -10.32 -6.07
CA THR A 174 -2.92 -10.10 -6.17
C THR A 174 -2.08 -11.30 -5.73
N GLY A 175 -2.65 -12.24 -4.97
CA GLY A 175 -1.92 -13.33 -4.32
C GLY A 175 -1.12 -12.88 -3.09
N ILE A 176 -1.18 -11.59 -2.72
CA ILE A 176 -0.46 -11.01 -1.59
C ILE A 176 -1.45 -10.71 -0.47
N LYS A 177 -1.11 -11.08 0.76
CA LYS A 177 -1.98 -10.80 1.92
C LYS A 177 -2.18 -9.31 2.11
N GLY A 178 -3.44 -8.87 2.26
CA GLY A 178 -3.78 -7.48 2.57
C GLY A 178 -3.34 -7.07 3.98
N VAL A 179 -3.24 -5.77 4.21
CA VAL A 179 -2.83 -5.17 5.49
C VAL A 179 -3.82 -4.10 5.99
N PHE A 180 -4.98 -3.96 5.35
CA PHE A 180 -5.96 -2.91 5.66
C PHE A 180 -6.58 -3.06 7.05
N SER A 181 -6.73 -4.29 7.55
CA SER A 181 -7.23 -4.56 8.91
C SER A 181 -6.16 -4.41 10.00
N THR A 182 -4.95 -3.94 9.65
CA THR A 182 -3.89 -3.69 10.62
C THR A 182 -4.02 -2.32 11.29
N LYS A 183 -3.16 -2.05 12.27
CA LYS A 183 -3.08 -0.76 12.98
C LYS A 183 -1.73 -0.11 12.72
N ILE A 184 -1.73 1.22 12.72
CA ILE A 184 -0.50 2.02 12.72
C ILE A 184 -0.25 2.62 14.10
N ALA A 185 1.02 2.70 14.49
CA ALA A 185 1.47 3.45 15.65
C ALA A 185 2.38 4.59 15.19
N TYR A 186 2.15 5.79 15.68
CA TYR A 186 2.91 6.98 15.27
C TYR A 186 2.99 8.01 16.38
N ILE A 187 3.92 8.94 16.25
CA ILE A 187 4.06 10.07 17.16
C ILE A 187 3.45 11.31 16.49
N LEU A 188 2.43 11.85 17.12
CA LEU A 188 1.86 13.14 16.76
C LEU A 188 2.53 14.23 17.60
N VAL A 189 3.10 15.23 16.94
CA VAL A 189 3.69 16.41 17.59
C VAL A 189 2.78 17.60 17.36
N THR A 190 2.27 18.17 18.45
CA THR A 190 1.45 19.39 18.44
C THR A 190 2.13 20.53 19.18
N HIS A 191 1.71 21.76 18.93
CA HIS A 191 2.18 22.93 19.65
C HIS A 191 1.05 23.48 20.51
N GLN A 192 1.27 23.51 21.82
CA GLN A 192 0.36 24.08 22.80
C GLN A 192 1.09 25.12 23.64
N HIS A 193 0.59 26.35 23.70
CA HIS A 193 1.20 27.45 24.46
C HIS A 193 2.73 27.58 24.22
N ASN A 194 3.14 27.55 22.97
CA ASN A 194 4.55 27.63 22.52
C ASN A 194 5.46 26.48 22.99
N LYS A 195 4.87 25.37 23.45
CA LYS A 195 5.58 24.13 23.81
C LYS A 195 5.18 22.99 22.88
N ARG A 196 6.12 22.11 22.61
CA ARG A 196 5.83 20.87 21.84
C ARG A 196 5.22 19.83 22.81
N VAL A 197 4.16 19.20 22.35
CA VAL A 197 3.51 18.09 23.03
C VAL A 197 3.60 16.89 22.10
N TYR A 198 4.13 15.79 22.59
CA TYR A 198 4.32 14.54 21.87
C TYR A 198 3.25 13.55 22.32
N SER A 199 2.58 12.91 21.37
CA SER A 199 1.57 11.91 21.67
C SER A 199 1.84 10.64 20.86
N LEU A 200 2.04 9.52 21.54
CA LEU A 200 2.05 8.20 20.94
C LEU A 200 0.60 7.81 20.64
N GLN A 201 0.29 7.61 19.39
CA GLN A 201 -1.06 7.28 18.93
C GLN A 201 -1.11 5.94 18.22
N VAL A 202 -2.28 5.31 18.27
CA VAL A 202 -2.63 4.13 17.48
C VAL A 202 -3.91 4.44 16.72
N ALA A 203 -3.91 4.12 15.43
CA ALA A 203 -5.07 4.29 14.56
C ALA A 203 -5.28 3.05 13.67
N ASP A 204 -6.42 2.99 12.98
CA ASP A 204 -6.61 2.10 11.85
C ASP A 204 -5.60 2.43 10.75
N MET A 205 -5.35 1.53 9.82
CA MET A 205 -4.35 1.71 8.76
C MET A 205 -4.60 2.96 7.91
N ASP A 206 -5.84 3.39 7.79
CA ASP A 206 -6.26 4.60 7.08
C ASP A 206 -6.24 5.89 7.96
N GLY A 207 -5.74 5.80 9.18
CA GLY A 207 -5.64 6.90 10.14
C GLY A 207 -6.93 7.18 10.94
N TYR A 208 -8.01 6.44 10.69
CA TYR A 208 -9.27 6.58 11.44
C TYR A 208 -9.13 6.00 12.85
N ASN A 209 -10.05 6.38 13.77
CA ASN A 209 -10.05 5.91 15.17
C ASN A 209 -8.71 6.16 15.90
N ALA A 210 -8.01 7.23 15.58
CA ALA A 210 -6.77 7.59 16.27
C ALA A 210 -7.02 7.77 17.78
N LYS A 211 -6.26 7.03 18.60
CA LYS A 211 -6.35 7.06 20.05
C LYS A 211 -4.98 7.34 20.65
N PRO A 212 -4.83 8.35 21.53
CA PRO A 212 -3.61 8.58 22.26
C PRO A 212 -3.43 7.47 23.31
N LEU A 213 -2.27 6.83 23.30
CA LEU A 213 -1.85 5.88 24.34
C LEU A 213 -1.04 6.57 25.44
N LEU A 214 -0.24 7.58 25.05
CA LEU A 214 0.63 8.34 25.94
C LEU A 214 0.78 9.75 25.39
N THR A 215 0.88 10.73 26.28
CA THR A 215 1.17 12.12 25.95
C THR A 215 2.26 12.65 26.87
N SER A 216 3.27 13.33 26.31
CA SER A 216 4.42 13.85 27.04
C SER A 216 4.84 15.23 26.55
N MET A 217 5.42 16.02 27.43
CA MET A 217 6.12 17.27 27.10
C MET A 217 7.58 17.01 26.66
N GLN A 218 8.09 15.81 26.89
CA GLN A 218 9.41 15.39 26.45
C GLN A 218 9.30 14.57 25.17
N PRO A 219 10.33 14.55 24.33
CA PRO A 219 10.29 13.78 23.07
C PRO A 219 9.97 12.31 23.28
N ILE A 220 9.06 11.80 22.49
CA ILE A 220 8.78 10.38 22.29
C ILE A 220 9.13 10.07 20.84
N MET A 221 9.82 8.95 20.58
CA MET A 221 10.34 8.61 19.25
C MET A 221 10.25 7.11 18.96
N SER A 222 10.33 6.78 17.68
CA SER A 222 10.57 5.41 17.17
C SER A 222 9.63 4.35 17.74
N PRO A 223 8.30 4.51 17.63
CA PRO A 223 7.38 3.46 18.05
C PRO A 223 7.57 2.23 17.16
N ALA A 224 7.59 1.05 17.78
CA ALA A 224 7.69 -0.23 17.09
C ALA A 224 6.74 -1.26 17.71
N TRP A 225 5.98 -1.95 16.89
CA TRP A 225 5.13 -3.05 17.31
C TRP A 225 5.94 -4.28 17.69
N SER A 226 5.52 -4.98 18.74
CA SER A 226 5.96 -6.35 18.97
C SER A 226 5.44 -7.26 17.84
N HIS A 227 6.12 -8.38 17.62
CA HIS A 227 5.76 -9.33 16.56
C HIS A 227 4.31 -9.87 16.70
N ASP A 228 3.82 -10.00 17.91
CA ASP A 228 2.44 -10.44 18.20
C ASP A 228 1.40 -9.33 18.13
N GLY A 229 1.80 -8.07 17.82
CA GLY A 229 0.92 -6.91 17.71
C GLY A 229 0.29 -6.44 19.02
N ARG A 230 0.74 -6.96 20.17
CA ARG A 230 0.11 -6.68 21.48
C ARG A 230 0.80 -5.58 22.28
N ARG A 231 2.04 -5.23 21.93
CA ARG A 231 2.87 -4.26 22.65
C ARG A 231 3.54 -3.31 21.69
N ILE A 232 3.81 -2.11 22.17
CA ILE A 232 4.58 -1.11 21.43
C ILE A 232 5.79 -0.74 22.30
N ALA A 233 6.99 -0.86 21.73
CA ALA A 233 8.19 -0.27 22.28
C ALA A 233 8.36 1.13 21.70
N TYR A 234 8.88 2.05 22.49
CA TYR A 234 9.19 3.43 22.04
C TYR A 234 10.33 4.00 22.87
N VAL A 235 10.97 5.04 22.37
CA VAL A 235 12.00 5.80 23.09
C VAL A 235 11.33 6.99 23.75
N SER A 236 11.58 7.18 25.07
CA SER A 236 11.12 8.34 25.85
C SER A 236 12.31 9.06 26.46
N PHE A 237 12.23 10.39 26.50
CA PHE A 237 13.19 11.27 27.14
C PHE A 237 12.67 11.81 28.49
N GLU A 238 11.59 11.25 29.01
CA GLU A 238 11.14 11.49 30.36
C GLU A 238 12.16 10.91 31.35
N LYS A 239 12.43 11.70 32.47
CA LYS A 239 13.31 11.26 33.55
C LYS A 239 12.52 10.53 34.61
#